data_f0d18e619c1c127fe6fb883354394da3
#
_entry.id   f0d18e619c1c127fe6fb883354394da3
#
_cell.length_a   1.000
_cell.length_b   1.000
_cell.length_c   1.000
_cell.angle_alpha   90.00
_cell.angle_beta   90.00
_cell.angle_gamma   90.00
#
_symmetry.space_group_name_H-M   'P 1'
#
loop_
_entity.id
_entity.type
_entity.pdbx_description
1 polymer ?
#
loop_
_entity_poly.entity_id
_entity_poly.type
_entity_poly.pdbx_seq_one_letter_code
_entity_poly.pdbx_strand_id
1 'polypeptide(L)'
;MKHTIDFFRNAIEERGSLSEDERTLLFMLPVIQVAWAHGAISPREALAIFEMAREDGIDSTHWFNEKIDAFLVYQPSAQFYEDALELIRSTVGDMTVRQRESAVSQLISRSEKVAAAAGDRSPMDVDHRVSEQESRVIEMLYRVFGRLE
;
A
#
# COMPACT_ATOMS: atom_id res chain seq x y z
N MET A 1 0.34 -12.79 -15.35
CA MET A 1 0.16 -11.34 -15.48
C MET A 1 1.36 -10.62 -14.87
N LYS A 2 1.90 -9.66 -15.59
CA LYS A 2 2.99 -8.85 -15.05
C LYS A 2 2.43 -7.66 -14.29
N HIS A 3 2.89 -7.47 -13.08
CA HIS A 3 2.59 -6.28 -12.32
C HIS A 3 3.70 -5.28 -12.59
N THR A 4 3.40 -4.25 -13.37
CA THR A 4 4.40 -3.25 -13.72
C THR A 4 3.98 -1.88 -13.22
N ILE A 5 4.97 -1.04 -13.00
CA ILE A 5 4.73 0.34 -12.59
C ILE A 5 4.40 1.23 -13.79
N ASP A 6 4.49 0.69 -15.00
CA ASP A 6 4.27 1.45 -16.23
C ASP A 6 2.85 2.03 -16.31
N PHE A 7 1.87 1.36 -15.70
CA PHE A 7 0.52 1.88 -15.62
C PHE A 7 0.50 3.31 -15.05
N PHE A 8 1.23 3.52 -13.96
CA PHE A 8 1.30 4.84 -13.32
C PHE A 8 2.17 5.81 -14.11
N ARG A 9 3.29 5.34 -14.65
CA ARG A 9 4.19 6.19 -15.43
C ARG A 9 3.51 6.70 -16.68
N ASN A 10 2.77 5.83 -17.35
CA ASN A 10 2.03 6.22 -18.55
C ASN A 10 0.96 7.27 -18.25
N ALA A 11 0.28 7.12 -17.11
CA ALA A 11 -0.73 8.09 -16.69
C ALA A 11 -0.09 9.47 -16.48
N ILE A 12 1.09 9.52 -15.86
CA ILE A 12 1.82 10.76 -15.63
C ILE A 12 2.25 11.38 -16.95
N GLU A 13 2.77 10.56 -17.87
CA GLU A 13 3.21 11.05 -19.19
C GLU A 13 2.07 11.64 -19.99
N GLU A 14 0.90 10.98 -19.96
CA GLU A 14 -0.25 11.41 -20.74
C GLU A 14 -0.95 12.66 -20.18
N ARG A 15 -0.98 12.79 -18.86
CA ARG A 15 -1.79 13.85 -18.22
C ARG A 15 -0.98 14.79 -17.34
N GLY A 16 0.30 14.50 -17.13
CA GLY A 16 1.17 15.30 -16.27
C GLY A 16 1.09 14.94 -14.79
N SER A 17 0.07 14.21 -14.36
CA SER A 17 -0.08 13.79 -12.97
C SER A 17 -1.05 12.62 -12.88
N LEU A 18 -1.04 11.95 -11.71
CA LEU A 18 -1.99 10.87 -11.42
C LEU A 18 -3.34 11.46 -11.04
N SER A 19 -4.41 10.78 -11.43
CA SER A 19 -5.74 11.10 -10.92
C SER A 19 -5.80 10.73 -9.44
N GLU A 20 -6.85 11.18 -8.76
CA GLU A 20 -7.05 10.87 -7.35
C GLU A 20 -7.13 9.35 -7.12
N ASP A 21 -7.89 8.65 -7.99
CA ASP A 21 -8.03 7.20 -7.88
C ASP A 21 -6.71 6.47 -8.12
N GLU A 22 -5.95 6.92 -9.11
CA GLU A 22 -4.65 6.34 -9.42
C GLU A 22 -3.67 6.55 -8.27
N ARG A 23 -3.69 7.72 -7.66
CA ARG A 23 -2.83 8.02 -6.53
C ARG A 23 -3.21 7.16 -5.33
N THR A 24 -4.51 6.98 -5.08
CA THR A 24 -4.97 6.11 -4.01
C THR A 24 -4.49 4.68 -4.22
N LEU A 25 -4.58 4.17 -5.44
CA LEU A 25 -4.08 2.82 -5.74
C LEU A 25 -2.58 2.72 -5.51
N LEU A 26 -1.82 3.72 -5.97
CA LEU A 26 -0.38 3.74 -5.78
C LEU A 26 -0.01 3.67 -4.29
N PHE A 27 -0.70 4.45 -3.46
CA PHE A 27 -0.42 4.49 -2.02
C PHE A 27 -0.90 3.24 -1.28
N MET A 28 -1.73 2.41 -1.92
CA MET A 28 -2.12 1.11 -1.36
C MET A 28 -1.05 0.04 -1.58
N LEU A 29 -0.13 0.24 -2.52
CA LEU A 29 0.86 -0.79 -2.85
C LEU A 29 1.77 -1.17 -1.69
N PRO A 30 2.32 -0.23 -0.90
CA PRO A 30 3.10 -0.62 0.28
C PRO A 30 2.25 -1.35 1.32
N VAL A 31 0.98 -1.02 1.44
CA VAL A 31 0.06 -1.71 2.34
C VAL A 31 -0.10 -3.16 1.89
N ILE A 32 -0.25 -3.37 0.58
CA ILE A 32 -0.33 -4.71 0.00
C ILE A 32 0.99 -5.47 0.20
N GLN A 33 2.11 -4.76 0.11
CA GLN A 33 3.42 -5.35 0.38
C GLN A 33 3.50 -5.90 1.80
N VAL A 34 2.98 -5.17 2.78
CA VAL A 34 2.93 -5.65 4.16
C VAL A 34 2.10 -6.93 4.25
N ALA A 35 0.96 -6.96 3.57
CA ALA A 35 0.10 -8.14 3.58
C ALA A 35 0.79 -9.37 2.99
N TRP A 36 1.65 -9.20 2.00
CA TRP A 36 2.39 -10.31 1.37
C TRP A 36 3.68 -10.68 2.10
N ALA A 37 4.07 -9.93 3.14
CA ALA A 37 5.40 -10.04 3.75
C ALA A 37 5.76 -11.45 4.23
N HIS A 38 4.78 -12.25 4.62
CA HIS A 38 5.04 -13.62 5.06
C HIS A 38 4.58 -14.67 4.04
N GLY A 39 4.39 -14.27 2.79
CA GLY A 39 4.19 -15.19 1.68
C GLY A 39 2.76 -15.49 1.29
N ALA A 40 1.78 -15.01 2.05
CA ALA A 40 0.37 -15.22 1.75
C ALA A 40 -0.47 -14.12 2.38
N ILE A 41 -1.60 -13.83 1.74
CA ILE A 41 -2.55 -12.84 2.27
C ILE A 41 -3.73 -13.57 2.87
N SER A 42 -4.02 -13.28 4.15
CA SER A 42 -5.18 -13.86 4.83
C SER A 42 -6.46 -13.15 4.40
N PRO A 43 -7.63 -13.80 4.58
CA PRO A 43 -8.91 -13.13 4.31
C PRO A 43 -9.11 -11.85 5.11
N ARG A 44 -8.60 -11.79 6.33
CA ARG A 44 -8.72 -10.59 7.17
C ARG A 44 -7.89 -9.43 6.61
N GLU A 45 -6.70 -9.73 6.11
CA GLU A 45 -5.86 -8.73 5.49
C GLU A 45 -6.49 -8.19 4.21
N ALA A 46 -7.04 -9.09 3.38
CA ALA A 46 -7.71 -8.70 2.16
C ALA A 46 -8.93 -7.82 2.46
N LEU A 47 -9.72 -8.21 3.45
CA LEU A 47 -10.89 -7.43 3.86
C LEU A 47 -10.48 -6.03 4.32
N ALA A 48 -9.43 -5.93 5.12
CA ALA A 48 -8.93 -4.64 5.61
C ALA A 48 -8.53 -3.74 4.45
N ILE A 49 -7.87 -4.29 3.44
CA ILE A 49 -7.46 -3.53 2.27
C ILE A 49 -8.67 -3.00 1.49
N PHE A 50 -9.68 -3.84 1.27
CA PHE A 50 -10.89 -3.39 0.57
C PHE A 50 -11.66 -2.35 1.37
N GLU A 51 -11.68 -2.46 2.70
CA GLU A 51 -12.33 -1.46 3.55
C GLU A 51 -11.62 -0.11 3.46
N MET A 52 -10.29 -0.11 3.39
CA MET A 52 -9.51 1.12 3.22
C MET A 52 -9.84 1.80 1.90
N ALA A 53 -9.96 1.02 0.83
CA ALA A 53 -10.35 1.55 -0.48
C ALA A 53 -11.73 2.18 -0.42
N ARG A 54 -12.64 1.55 0.30
CA ARG A 54 -14.00 2.07 0.47
C ARG A 54 -14.02 3.38 1.25
N GLU A 55 -13.17 3.50 2.26
CA GLU A 55 -13.04 4.73 3.05
C GLU A 55 -12.62 5.91 2.16
N ASP A 56 -11.84 5.63 1.11
CA ASP A 56 -11.42 6.66 0.16
C ASP A 56 -12.46 6.93 -0.92
N GLY A 57 -13.63 6.30 -0.84
CA GLY A 57 -14.72 6.56 -1.76
C GLY A 57 -14.62 5.90 -3.13
N ILE A 58 -13.79 4.85 -3.25
CA ILE A 58 -13.49 4.23 -4.54
C ILE A 58 -14.08 2.83 -4.66
N ASP A 59 -15.00 2.49 -3.79
CA ASP A 59 -15.58 1.15 -3.70
C ASP A 59 -16.40 0.75 -4.93
N SER A 60 -16.90 1.73 -5.69
CA SER A 60 -17.73 1.47 -6.86
C SER A 60 -16.96 1.46 -8.16
N THR A 61 -15.68 1.79 -8.15
CA THR A 61 -14.88 1.87 -9.36
C THR A 61 -14.40 0.48 -9.77
N HIS A 62 -14.93 -0.02 -10.89
CA HIS A 62 -14.65 -1.36 -11.35
C HIS A 62 -13.18 -1.63 -11.60
N TRP A 63 -12.47 -0.73 -12.30
CA TRP A 63 -11.06 -0.96 -12.60
C TRP A 63 -10.20 -0.96 -11.34
N PHE A 64 -10.54 -0.13 -10.36
CA PHE A 64 -9.78 -0.08 -9.09
C PHE A 64 -9.88 -1.43 -8.38
N ASN A 65 -11.11 -1.97 -8.27
CA ASN A 65 -11.32 -3.25 -7.62
C ASN A 65 -10.63 -4.38 -8.38
N GLU A 66 -10.62 -4.35 -9.69
CA GLU A 66 -9.90 -5.34 -10.49
C GLU A 66 -8.40 -5.30 -10.23
N LYS A 67 -7.83 -4.09 -10.13
CA LYS A 67 -6.39 -3.94 -9.87
C LYS A 67 -6.04 -4.44 -8.48
N ILE A 68 -6.83 -4.06 -7.48
CA ILE A 68 -6.59 -4.53 -6.10
C ILE A 68 -6.68 -6.05 -6.05
N ASP A 69 -7.72 -6.62 -6.64
CA ASP A 69 -7.91 -8.06 -6.65
C ASP A 69 -6.71 -8.78 -7.28
N ALA A 70 -6.22 -8.27 -8.40
CA ALA A 70 -5.06 -8.85 -9.07
C ALA A 70 -3.82 -8.84 -8.16
N PHE A 71 -3.58 -7.74 -7.45
CA PHE A 71 -2.44 -7.64 -6.53
C PHE A 71 -2.60 -8.55 -5.32
N LEU A 72 -3.82 -8.89 -4.94
CA LEU A 72 -4.07 -9.79 -3.80
C LEU A 72 -3.98 -11.25 -4.21
N VAL A 73 -4.20 -11.56 -5.49
CA VAL A 73 -4.13 -12.94 -6.01
C VAL A 73 -2.71 -13.29 -6.44
N TYR A 74 -2.02 -12.37 -7.10
CA TYR A 74 -0.67 -12.59 -7.63
C TYR A 74 0.32 -11.68 -6.92
N GLN A 75 1.25 -12.27 -6.20
CA GLN A 75 2.25 -11.50 -5.46
C GLN A 75 3.12 -10.68 -6.42
N PRO A 76 3.15 -9.36 -6.24
CA PRO A 76 4.05 -8.52 -7.04
C PRO A 76 5.52 -8.80 -6.73
N SER A 77 6.40 -8.50 -7.68
CA SER A 77 7.83 -8.68 -7.50
C SER A 77 8.43 -7.62 -6.58
N ALA A 78 9.62 -7.92 -6.05
CA ALA A 78 10.35 -6.95 -5.24
C ALA A 78 10.66 -5.68 -6.03
N GLN A 79 11.00 -5.83 -7.31
CA GLN A 79 11.28 -4.68 -8.18
C GLN A 79 10.05 -3.79 -8.35
N PHE A 80 8.88 -4.40 -8.46
CA PHE A 80 7.64 -3.63 -8.57
C PHE A 80 7.45 -2.74 -7.34
N TYR A 81 7.67 -3.28 -6.15
CA TYR A 81 7.52 -2.51 -4.91
C TYR A 81 8.55 -1.40 -4.79
N GLU A 82 9.78 -1.67 -5.20
CA GLU A 82 10.83 -0.64 -5.20
C GLU A 82 10.45 0.52 -6.12
N ASP A 83 9.98 0.19 -7.32
CA ASP A 83 9.55 1.20 -8.29
C ASP A 83 8.35 1.99 -7.76
N ALA A 84 7.43 1.31 -7.10
CA ALA A 84 6.26 1.95 -6.50
C ALA A 84 6.67 2.94 -5.41
N LEU A 85 7.60 2.54 -4.53
CA LEU A 85 8.08 3.41 -3.45
C LEU A 85 8.76 4.65 -4.01
N GLU A 86 9.56 4.49 -5.05
CA GLU A 86 10.22 5.62 -5.69
C GLU A 86 9.19 6.59 -6.28
N LEU A 87 8.16 6.05 -6.92
CA LEU A 87 7.11 6.87 -7.49
C LEU A 87 6.29 7.59 -6.41
N ILE A 88 6.04 6.92 -5.29
CA ILE A 88 5.36 7.53 -4.14
C ILE A 88 6.21 8.67 -3.59
N ARG A 89 7.52 8.47 -3.44
CA ARG A 89 8.42 9.51 -2.96
C ARG A 89 8.39 10.74 -3.86
N SER A 90 8.38 10.52 -5.17
CA SER A 90 8.26 11.60 -6.13
C SER A 90 6.94 12.35 -5.98
N THR A 91 5.86 11.59 -5.80
CA THR A 91 4.52 12.16 -5.64
C THR A 91 4.41 13.01 -4.38
N VAL A 92 4.89 12.49 -3.23
CA VAL A 92 4.84 13.28 -1.99
C VAL A 92 5.78 14.46 -2.02
N GLY A 93 6.87 14.37 -2.80
CA GLY A 93 7.79 15.48 -2.98
C GLY A 93 7.14 16.71 -3.62
N ASP A 94 6.08 16.50 -4.40
CA ASP A 94 5.34 17.58 -5.06
C ASP A 94 4.20 18.12 -4.19
N MET A 95 3.98 17.55 -3.03
CA MET A 95 2.91 17.97 -2.11
C MET A 95 3.38 19.07 -1.17
N THR A 96 2.42 19.83 -0.61
CA THR A 96 2.73 20.73 0.50
C THR A 96 3.17 19.90 1.70
N VAL A 97 3.82 20.55 2.67
CA VAL A 97 4.28 19.85 3.89
C VAL A 97 3.11 19.18 4.59
N ARG A 98 1.99 19.88 4.72
CA ARG A 98 0.79 19.34 5.37
C ARG A 98 0.23 18.13 4.63
N GLN A 99 0.12 18.23 3.30
CA GLN A 99 -0.38 17.12 2.49
C GLN A 99 0.53 15.90 2.60
N ARG A 100 1.84 16.12 2.58
CA ARG A 100 2.82 15.05 2.69
C ARG A 100 2.73 14.34 4.04
N GLU A 101 2.68 15.10 5.12
CA GLU A 101 2.56 14.53 6.47
C GLU A 101 1.30 13.69 6.59
N SER A 102 0.19 14.17 6.09
CA SER A 102 -1.07 13.45 6.12
C SER A 102 -1.00 12.15 5.30
N ALA A 103 -0.45 12.22 4.09
CA ALA A 103 -0.35 11.07 3.21
C ALA A 103 0.56 9.99 3.79
N VAL A 104 1.72 10.38 4.31
CA VAL A 104 2.69 9.45 4.88
C VAL A 104 2.13 8.83 6.16
N SER A 105 1.52 9.64 7.02
CA SER A 105 0.91 9.16 8.25
C SER A 105 -0.19 8.13 7.96
N GLN A 106 -1.02 8.40 6.97
CA GLN A 106 -2.08 7.47 6.59
C GLN A 106 -1.51 6.17 6.03
N LEU A 107 -0.48 6.27 5.20
CA LEU A 107 0.17 5.09 4.63
C LEU A 107 0.72 4.17 5.71
N ILE A 108 1.42 4.73 6.67
CA ILE A 108 2.02 3.95 7.76
C ILE A 108 0.94 3.38 8.66
N SER A 109 -0.07 4.18 9.01
CA SER A 109 -1.18 3.72 9.83
C SER A 109 -1.93 2.55 9.19
N ARG A 110 -2.18 2.62 7.89
CA ARG A 110 -2.84 1.55 7.16
C ARG A 110 -2.00 0.30 7.09
N SER A 111 -0.69 0.46 6.90
CA SER A 111 0.24 -0.67 6.88
C SER A 111 0.24 -1.41 8.22
N GLU A 112 0.26 -0.66 9.32
CA GLU A 112 0.19 -1.23 10.66
C GLU A 112 -1.14 -1.95 10.91
N LYS A 113 -2.22 -1.39 10.40
CA LYS A 113 -3.55 -1.97 10.54
C LYS A 113 -3.66 -3.32 9.84
N VAL A 114 -3.10 -3.42 8.63
CA VAL A 114 -3.09 -4.67 7.88
C VAL A 114 -2.22 -5.71 8.58
N ALA A 115 -1.06 -5.30 9.08
CA ALA A 115 -0.19 -6.21 9.82
C ALA A 115 -0.88 -6.74 11.08
N ALA A 116 -1.59 -5.87 11.79
CA ALA A 116 -2.33 -6.27 12.99
C ALA A 116 -3.48 -7.22 12.66
N ALA A 117 -4.13 -7.04 11.52
CA ALA A 117 -5.19 -7.93 11.07
C ALA A 117 -4.67 -9.35 10.84
N ALA A 118 -3.46 -9.47 10.30
CA ALA A 118 -2.82 -10.76 10.08
C ALA A 118 -2.49 -11.47 11.39
N GLY A 119 -2.04 -10.72 12.39
CA GLY A 119 -1.64 -11.26 13.68
C GLY A 119 -2.78 -11.63 14.59
N ASP A 120 -3.99 -11.15 14.32
CA ASP A 120 -5.15 -11.36 15.17
C ASP A 120 -5.91 -12.62 14.79
N ARG A 121 -5.20 -13.75 14.73
CA ARG A 121 -5.77 -15.04 14.32
C ARG A 121 -6.20 -15.90 15.49
N SER A 122 -5.60 -15.70 16.64
CA SER A 122 -5.83 -16.53 17.81
C SER A 122 -5.65 -15.71 19.07
N PRO A 123 -6.54 -15.89 20.07
CA PRO A 123 -6.34 -15.23 21.36
C PRO A 123 -5.03 -15.58 22.05
N MET A 124 -4.44 -16.72 21.67
CA MET A 124 -3.19 -17.18 22.26
C MET A 124 -1.97 -16.47 21.67
N ASP A 125 -2.13 -15.80 20.55
CA ASP A 125 -1.03 -15.14 19.83
C ASP A 125 -1.07 -13.62 20.00
N VAL A 126 -1.55 -13.17 21.15
CA VAL A 126 -1.70 -11.73 21.41
C VAL A 126 -0.37 -10.98 21.26
N ASP A 127 0.72 -11.61 21.63
CA ASP A 127 2.05 -10.98 21.60
C ASP A 127 2.68 -10.96 20.20
N HIS A 128 2.06 -11.64 19.23
CA HIS A 128 2.60 -11.77 17.88
C HIS A 128 1.63 -11.22 16.83
N ARG A 129 1.07 -10.06 17.11
CA ARG A 129 0.09 -9.44 16.21
C ARG A 129 0.67 -9.02 14.88
N VAL A 130 1.96 -8.70 14.89
CA VAL A 130 2.67 -8.29 13.67
C VAL A 130 3.86 -9.23 13.51
N SER A 131 3.94 -9.91 12.37
CA SER A 131 5.03 -10.82 12.11
C SER A 131 6.34 -10.04 11.98
N GLU A 132 7.46 -10.74 12.12
CA GLU A 132 8.77 -10.13 11.96
C GLU A 132 8.95 -9.55 10.56
N GLN A 133 8.49 -10.27 9.54
CA GLN A 133 8.58 -9.83 8.16
C GLN A 133 7.76 -8.56 7.92
N GLU A 134 6.56 -8.51 8.49
CA GLU A 134 5.70 -7.33 8.38
C GLU A 134 6.30 -6.13 9.08
N SER A 135 6.90 -6.36 10.26
CA SER A 135 7.59 -5.30 10.99
C SER A 135 8.74 -4.71 10.19
N ARG A 136 9.48 -5.55 9.46
CA ARG A 136 10.58 -5.08 8.63
C ARG A 136 10.09 -4.17 7.50
N VAL A 137 8.96 -4.51 6.89
CA VAL A 137 8.39 -3.66 5.85
C VAL A 137 7.96 -2.31 6.43
N ILE A 138 7.30 -2.33 7.58
CA ILE A 138 6.86 -1.12 8.25
C ILE A 138 8.05 -0.25 8.65
N GLU A 139 9.11 -0.85 9.19
CA GLU A 139 10.33 -0.12 9.53
C GLU A 139 10.94 0.53 8.29
N MET A 140 10.92 -0.17 7.16
CA MET A 140 11.41 0.37 5.91
C MET A 140 10.61 1.60 5.51
N LEU A 141 9.28 1.55 5.66
CA LEU A 141 8.41 2.68 5.35
C LEU A 141 8.74 3.89 6.23
N TYR A 142 8.92 3.67 7.53
CA TYR A 142 9.34 4.75 8.43
C TYR A 142 10.68 5.34 8.01
N ARG A 143 11.63 4.48 7.65
CA ARG A 143 12.98 4.92 7.26
C ARG A 143 12.93 5.73 5.97
N VAL A 144 12.15 5.27 5.01
CA VAL A 144 12.06 5.94 3.71
C VAL A 144 11.33 7.27 3.83
N PHE A 145 10.19 7.29 4.50
CA PHE A 145 9.32 8.48 4.52
C PHE A 145 9.62 9.44 5.66
N GLY A 146 10.21 8.95 6.74
CA GLY A 146 10.62 9.83 7.83
C GLY A 146 11.68 10.83 7.43
N ARG A 147 12.42 10.57 6.35
CA ARG A 147 13.46 11.45 5.85
C ARG A 147 12.95 12.57 4.95
N LEU A 148 11.66 12.55 4.65
CA LEU A 148 11.06 13.55 3.76
C LEU A 148 10.57 14.79 4.49
N GLU A 149 10.72 14.82 5.79
CA GLU A 149 10.33 15.97 6.61
C GLU A 149 11.34 17.11 6.54
#